data_73855814684cfe6434d8ba64574465ed
#
_entry.id   73855814684cfe6434d8ba64574465ed
#
_cell.length_a   1.000
_cell.length_b   1.000
_cell.length_c   1.000
_cell.angle_alpha   90.00
_cell.angle_beta   90.00
_cell.angle_gamma   90.00
#
_symmetry.space_group_name_H-M   'P 1'
#
loop_
_entity.id
_entity.type
_entity.pdbx_description
1 polymer ?
#
loop_
_entity_poly.entity_id
_entity_poly.type
_entity_poly.pdbx_seq_one_letter_code
_entity_poly.pdbx_strand_id
1 'polypeptide(L)'
;MRILFVVPNVPSSIRPRPLNFIRGLCQRHQVSVVCLATSEVDERSISELSQHCRSVEIVRLPRWRSLLNCLRALVSSQSLRCAYFDSPRLRAIVRARVEAKQVDLLHAEHLKTLSMVKPVLGKVPAMFDAVDCLSMLEFRRRGITKNLFLKFFSWMESRKFARSEAEASRRFNRVVISSSPDRKAYPVPPGLRNKIDVIPNGVNLEHFRFRQFQPLSNLLVFCAKLDYFPNEDAALYFTQAVWPRLRAHHPELRLEIVGSRPPRSVRRLDGKNNVRVIGSVPDVRPYLGRAWVALCPIRIRAGIQNKMLEAMALGVPLVATSICCEGLRVVPGEHLLVAEDASGFASAVEFLLNNVALRQSIIESARAYVERHHDWSDSVSALLNSYAEAIAHPAAQASADLGCTGTRPDVHALEEDAA
;
A
#
# COMPACT_ATOMS: atom_id res chain seq x y z
N MET A 1 17.12 -20.16 6.95
CA MET A 1 16.70 -20.32 5.54
C MET A 1 17.34 -19.24 4.67
N ARG A 2 17.53 -19.55 3.39
CA ARG A 2 17.99 -18.61 2.37
C ARG A 2 16.74 -18.10 1.62
N ILE A 3 16.35 -16.86 1.89
CA ILE A 3 15.13 -16.26 1.33
C ILE A 3 15.51 -15.34 0.19
N LEU A 4 14.91 -15.54 -0.99
CA LEU A 4 15.00 -14.61 -2.11
C LEU A 4 13.78 -13.70 -2.12
N PHE A 5 14.00 -12.43 -1.82
CA PHE A 5 12.96 -11.40 -1.75
C PHE A 5 12.96 -10.60 -3.06
N VAL A 6 11.88 -10.69 -3.84
CA VAL A 6 11.74 -10.02 -5.14
C VAL A 6 10.70 -8.93 -5.05
N VAL A 7 11.11 -7.69 -5.29
CA VAL A 7 10.27 -6.49 -5.14
C VAL A 7 10.30 -5.60 -6.38
N PRO A 8 9.19 -4.92 -6.72
CA PRO A 8 9.11 -4.10 -7.93
C PRO A 8 9.78 -2.72 -7.79
N ASN A 9 10.24 -2.37 -6.60
CA ASN A 9 10.95 -1.11 -6.31
C ASN A 9 11.94 -1.34 -5.17
N VAL A 10 12.90 -0.43 -4.99
CA VAL A 10 13.79 -0.46 -3.83
C VAL A 10 12.97 -0.22 -2.55
N PRO A 11 13.05 -1.14 -1.56
CA PRO A 11 12.44 -0.95 -0.25
C PRO A 11 12.97 0.30 0.44
N SER A 12 12.10 1.08 1.07
CA SER A 12 12.46 2.35 1.71
C SER A 12 11.40 2.77 2.73
N SER A 13 11.63 3.84 3.48
CA SER A 13 10.66 4.42 4.41
C SER A 13 9.32 4.79 3.75
N ILE A 14 9.34 5.14 2.45
CA ILE A 14 8.10 5.41 1.66
C ILE A 14 7.35 4.10 1.33
N ARG A 15 8.03 2.96 1.39
CA ARG A 15 7.49 1.62 1.18
C ARG A 15 7.84 0.75 2.39
N PRO A 16 7.17 0.99 3.53
CA PRO A 16 7.58 0.42 4.81
C PRO A 16 7.38 -1.10 4.89
N ARG A 17 6.41 -1.68 4.18
CA ARG A 17 6.10 -3.11 4.25
C ARG A 17 7.29 -4.00 3.86
N PRO A 18 7.84 -3.95 2.64
CA PRO A 18 9.00 -4.78 2.29
C PRO A 18 10.23 -4.44 3.12
N LEU A 19 10.45 -3.16 3.47
CA LEU A 19 11.58 -2.76 4.30
C LEU A 19 11.57 -3.43 5.68
N ASN A 20 10.43 -3.36 6.39
CA ASN A 20 10.32 -3.91 7.73
C ASN A 20 10.26 -5.44 7.74
N PHE A 21 9.63 -6.06 6.74
CA PHE A 21 9.71 -7.52 6.56
C PHE A 21 11.14 -7.97 6.36
N ILE A 22 11.89 -7.34 5.45
CA ILE A 22 13.30 -7.68 5.20
C ILE A 22 14.13 -7.51 6.48
N ARG A 23 14.01 -6.38 7.19
CA ARG A 23 14.72 -6.12 8.45
C ARG A 23 14.44 -7.20 9.51
N GLY A 24 13.17 -7.54 9.73
CA GLY A 24 12.77 -8.57 10.67
C GLY A 24 13.27 -9.98 10.28
N LEU A 25 13.19 -10.32 9.00
CA LEU A 25 13.68 -11.60 8.48
C LEU A 25 15.19 -11.74 8.57
N CYS A 26 15.95 -10.65 8.34
CA CYS A 26 17.42 -10.64 8.42
C CYS A 26 17.96 -10.95 9.81
N GLN A 27 17.15 -10.80 10.88
CA GLN A 27 17.56 -11.16 12.24
C GLN A 27 17.81 -12.66 12.41
N ARG A 28 17.16 -13.51 11.63
CA ARG A 28 17.20 -14.99 11.79
C ARG A 28 17.45 -15.75 10.50
N HIS A 29 17.43 -15.08 9.35
CA HIS A 29 17.50 -15.70 8.04
C HIS A 29 18.46 -14.96 7.11
N GLN A 30 18.98 -15.68 6.10
CA GLN A 30 19.80 -15.08 5.05
C GLN A 30 18.88 -14.55 3.94
N VAL A 31 18.68 -13.25 3.91
CA VAL A 31 17.83 -12.60 2.92
C VAL A 31 18.67 -12.03 1.79
N SER A 32 18.34 -12.40 0.56
CA SER A 32 18.85 -11.79 -0.66
C SER A 32 17.73 -11.01 -1.34
N VAL A 33 17.96 -9.76 -1.69
CA VAL A 33 16.95 -8.88 -2.30
C VAL A 33 17.28 -8.65 -3.76
N VAL A 34 16.29 -8.81 -4.64
CA VAL A 34 16.36 -8.41 -6.04
C VAL A 34 15.23 -7.43 -6.32
N CYS A 35 15.57 -6.21 -6.74
CA CYS A 35 14.60 -5.15 -6.95
C CYS A 35 14.81 -4.38 -8.26
N LEU A 36 13.73 -3.70 -8.72
CA LEU A 36 13.79 -2.83 -9.89
C LEU A 36 14.03 -1.38 -9.47
N ALA A 37 14.78 -0.67 -10.32
CA ALA A 37 14.90 0.78 -10.29
C ALA A 37 14.38 1.37 -11.62
N THR A 38 13.25 2.08 -11.55
CA THR A 38 12.65 2.78 -12.70
C THR A 38 12.94 4.28 -12.69
N SER A 39 13.54 4.78 -11.62
CA SER A 39 13.99 6.17 -11.41
C SER A 39 15.30 6.16 -10.61
N GLU A 40 15.84 7.34 -10.36
CA GLU A 40 16.94 7.49 -9.41
C GLU A 40 16.58 6.86 -8.07
N VAL A 41 17.54 6.13 -7.52
CA VAL A 41 17.40 5.41 -6.26
C VAL A 41 18.16 6.19 -5.20
N ASP A 42 17.53 6.36 -4.06
CA ASP A 42 18.20 6.94 -2.90
C ASP A 42 19.27 5.97 -2.39
N GLU A 43 20.53 6.41 -2.46
CA GLU A 43 21.71 5.63 -2.03
C GLU A 43 21.63 5.23 -0.56
N ARG A 44 21.00 6.05 0.29
CA ARG A 44 20.76 5.73 1.71
C ARG A 44 19.92 4.48 1.88
N SER A 45 18.83 4.35 1.09
CA SER A 45 17.98 3.16 1.11
C SER A 45 18.72 1.90 0.67
N ILE A 46 19.65 2.02 -0.28
CA ILE A 46 20.50 0.91 -0.73
C ILE A 46 21.49 0.53 0.37
N SER A 47 22.18 1.50 0.93
CA SER A 47 23.18 1.30 1.99
C SER A 47 22.55 0.62 3.21
N GLU A 48 21.37 1.08 3.62
CA GLU A 48 20.61 0.51 4.73
C GLU A 48 20.25 -0.98 4.49
N LEU A 49 19.74 -1.32 3.31
CA LEU A 49 19.42 -2.71 2.96
C LEU A 49 20.67 -3.58 2.92
N SER A 50 21.77 -3.05 2.38
CA SER A 50 23.03 -3.79 2.22
C SER A 50 23.71 -4.11 3.56
N GLN A 51 23.43 -3.36 4.63
CA GLN A 51 23.92 -3.63 5.97
C GLN A 51 23.30 -4.88 6.61
N HIS A 52 22.06 -5.21 6.23
CA HIS A 52 21.30 -6.31 6.84
C HIS A 52 21.20 -7.54 5.94
N CYS A 53 21.15 -7.33 4.61
CA CYS A 53 20.93 -8.39 3.65
C CYS A 53 22.21 -9.10 3.24
N ARG A 54 22.11 -10.41 2.95
CA ARG A 54 23.22 -11.16 2.34
C ARG A 54 23.66 -10.57 1.00
N SER A 55 22.72 -10.12 0.19
CA SER A 55 22.98 -9.44 -1.08
C SER A 55 21.79 -8.57 -1.48
N VAL A 56 22.08 -7.42 -2.10
CA VAL A 56 21.08 -6.54 -2.70
C VAL A 56 21.45 -6.34 -4.15
N GLU A 57 20.57 -6.74 -5.07
CA GLU A 57 20.77 -6.61 -6.49
C GLU A 57 19.71 -5.71 -7.11
N ILE A 58 20.15 -4.60 -7.70
CA ILE A 58 19.25 -3.59 -8.26
C ILE A 58 19.33 -3.64 -9.79
N VAL A 59 18.19 -3.95 -10.39
CA VAL A 59 18.06 -4.02 -11.85
C VAL A 59 17.45 -2.71 -12.37
N ARG A 60 18.25 -1.92 -13.09
CA ARG A 60 17.74 -0.72 -13.74
C ARG A 60 16.85 -1.07 -14.93
N LEU A 61 15.64 -0.51 -14.96
CA LEU A 61 14.70 -0.67 -16.06
C LEU A 61 14.54 0.66 -16.80
N PRO A 62 15.09 0.78 -18.03
CA PRO A 62 14.98 2.00 -18.81
C PRO A 62 13.52 2.30 -19.20
N ARG A 63 13.13 3.57 -19.17
CA ARG A 63 11.77 4.02 -19.48
C ARG A 63 11.29 3.60 -20.87
N TRP A 64 12.16 3.62 -21.88
CA TRP A 64 11.82 3.19 -23.24
C TRP A 64 11.36 1.71 -23.27
N ARG A 65 12.03 0.85 -22.48
CA ARG A 65 11.65 -0.58 -22.36
C ARG A 65 10.30 -0.74 -21.68
N SER A 66 10.03 0.02 -20.62
CA SER A 66 8.73 0.04 -19.96
C SER A 66 7.61 0.46 -20.93
N LEU A 67 7.86 1.46 -21.79
CA LEU A 67 6.89 1.89 -22.80
C LEU A 67 6.64 0.80 -23.85
N LEU A 68 7.67 0.14 -24.36
CA LEU A 68 7.53 -1.00 -25.28
C LEU A 68 6.75 -2.16 -24.65
N ASN A 69 6.99 -2.44 -23.37
CA ASN A 69 6.22 -3.44 -22.63
C ASN A 69 4.73 -3.07 -22.56
N CYS A 70 4.41 -1.80 -22.30
CA CYS A 70 3.03 -1.31 -22.31
C CYS A 70 2.37 -1.46 -23.69
N LEU A 71 3.07 -1.13 -24.78
CA LEU A 71 2.53 -1.32 -26.14
C LEU A 71 2.19 -2.79 -26.42
N ARG A 72 3.07 -3.72 -26.05
CA ARG A 72 2.81 -5.16 -26.17
C ARG A 72 1.62 -5.61 -25.32
N ALA A 73 1.45 -5.02 -24.14
CA ALA A 73 0.38 -5.36 -23.23
C ALA A 73 -1.01 -4.86 -23.67
N LEU A 74 -1.09 -3.93 -24.63
CA LEU A 74 -2.38 -3.49 -25.19
C LEU A 74 -3.14 -4.65 -25.83
N VAL A 75 -2.43 -5.56 -26.51
CA VAL A 75 -3.00 -6.73 -27.20
C VAL A 75 -2.88 -8.02 -26.38
N SER A 76 -2.51 -7.95 -25.12
CA SER A 76 -2.34 -9.11 -24.24
C SER A 76 -3.30 -9.08 -23.06
N SER A 77 -3.39 -10.20 -22.33
CA SER A 77 -4.13 -10.31 -21.08
C SER A 77 -3.43 -9.65 -19.88
N GLN A 78 -2.18 -9.21 -20.05
CA GLN A 78 -1.40 -8.60 -18.97
C GLN A 78 -1.87 -7.16 -18.71
N SER A 79 -1.95 -6.75 -17.44
CA SER A 79 -2.19 -5.35 -17.05
C SER A 79 -1.06 -4.45 -17.56
N LEU A 80 -1.40 -3.27 -18.08
CA LEU A 80 -0.41 -2.28 -18.51
C LEU A 80 0.52 -1.86 -17.36
N ARG A 81 -0.05 -1.75 -16.17
CA ARG A 81 0.73 -1.40 -14.95
C ARG A 81 1.71 -2.49 -14.54
N CYS A 82 1.38 -3.76 -14.72
CA CYS A 82 2.32 -4.86 -14.46
C CYS A 82 3.36 -4.97 -15.58
N ALA A 83 2.95 -4.83 -16.83
CA ALA A 83 3.83 -4.87 -17.99
C ALA A 83 4.91 -3.81 -17.94
N TYR A 84 4.59 -2.60 -17.48
CA TYR A 84 5.55 -1.50 -17.29
C TYR A 84 6.80 -1.93 -16.51
N PHE A 85 6.66 -2.84 -15.55
CA PHE A 85 7.73 -3.32 -14.67
C PHE A 85 8.38 -4.62 -15.17
N ASP A 86 7.93 -5.22 -16.27
CA ASP A 86 8.50 -6.47 -16.74
C ASP A 86 9.98 -6.33 -17.15
N SER A 87 10.83 -7.19 -16.58
CA SER A 87 12.27 -7.15 -16.76
C SER A 87 12.84 -8.53 -17.03
N PRO A 88 13.25 -8.82 -18.29
CA PRO A 88 13.92 -10.08 -18.62
C PRO A 88 15.22 -10.28 -17.83
N ARG A 89 15.95 -9.21 -17.51
CA ARG A 89 17.18 -9.28 -16.72
C ARG A 89 16.90 -9.75 -15.28
N LEU A 90 15.87 -9.16 -14.62
CA LEU A 90 15.47 -9.59 -13.27
C LEU A 90 15.00 -11.05 -13.29
N ARG A 91 14.22 -11.44 -14.30
CA ARG A 91 13.77 -12.82 -14.49
C ARG A 91 14.94 -13.79 -14.61
N ALA A 92 15.99 -13.44 -15.38
CA ALA A 92 17.19 -14.25 -15.54
C ALA A 92 17.94 -14.43 -14.21
N ILE A 93 18.09 -13.35 -13.42
CA ILE A 93 18.71 -13.38 -12.09
C ILE A 93 17.96 -14.30 -11.14
N VAL A 94 16.64 -14.15 -11.05
CA VAL A 94 15.79 -15.00 -10.18
C VAL A 94 15.93 -16.48 -10.61
N ARG A 95 15.85 -16.74 -11.92
CA ARG A 95 16.00 -18.10 -12.47
C ARG A 95 17.37 -18.70 -12.12
N ALA A 96 18.46 -17.99 -12.37
CA ALA A 96 19.81 -18.47 -12.10
C ALA A 96 20.01 -18.83 -10.62
N ARG A 97 19.50 -17.99 -9.68
CA ARG A 97 19.63 -18.25 -8.22
C ARG A 97 18.84 -19.49 -7.79
N VAL A 98 17.64 -19.71 -8.35
CA VAL A 98 16.83 -20.89 -8.05
C VAL A 98 17.46 -22.16 -8.65
N GLU A 99 17.93 -22.11 -9.89
CA GLU A 99 18.60 -23.24 -10.57
C GLU A 99 19.91 -23.61 -9.89
N ALA A 100 20.65 -22.64 -9.36
CA ALA A 100 21.84 -22.85 -8.55
C ALA A 100 21.55 -23.37 -7.11
N LYS A 101 20.29 -23.65 -6.77
CA LYS A 101 19.85 -24.10 -5.42
C LYS A 101 20.28 -23.18 -4.29
N GLN A 102 20.31 -21.88 -4.55
CA GLN A 102 20.70 -20.84 -3.56
C GLN A 102 19.50 -20.30 -2.77
N VAL A 103 18.30 -20.80 -3.03
CA VAL A 103 17.03 -20.29 -2.50
C VAL A 103 16.26 -21.44 -1.85
N ASP A 104 15.90 -21.28 -0.59
CA ASP A 104 15.02 -22.21 0.14
C ASP A 104 13.55 -21.77 0.06
N LEU A 105 13.31 -20.44 -0.03
CA LEU A 105 11.99 -19.84 -0.18
C LEU A 105 12.06 -18.58 -1.06
N LEU A 106 11.12 -18.47 -1.99
CA LEU A 106 10.92 -17.28 -2.82
C LEU A 106 9.79 -16.44 -2.24
N HIS A 107 10.06 -15.16 -1.93
CA HIS A 107 9.04 -14.17 -1.59
C HIS A 107 8.93 -13.15 -2.72
N ALA A 108 7.76 -13.06 -3.35
CA ALA A 108 7.48 -12.11 -4.42
C ALA A 108 6.43 -11.09 -3.96
N GLU A 109 6.80 -9.82 -3.94
CA GLU A 109 5.90 -8.74 -3.54
C GLU A 109 5.22 -8.10 -4.74
N HIS A 110 3.92 -7.92 -4.66
CA HIS A 110 3.07 -7.18 -5.58
C HIS A 110 2.96 -7.84 -6.98
N LEU A 111 1.81 -7.71 -7.64
CA LEU A 111 1.54 -8.28 -8.98
C LEU A 111 2.55 -7.87 -10.06
N LYS A 112 3.25 -6.76 -9.87
CA LYS A 112 4.31 -6.30 -10.78
C LYS A 112 5.48 -7.27 -10.91
N THR A 113 5.71 -8.13 -9.90
CA THR A 113 6.80 -9.13 -9.94
C THR A 113 6.38 -10.47 -10.52
N LEU A 114 5.08 -10.72 -10.66
CA LEU A 114 4.53 -12.02 -11.06
C LEU A 114 5.18 -12.57 -12.34
N SER A 115 5.26 -11.76 -13.41
CA SER A 115 5.86 -12.20 -14.69
C SER A 115 7.34 -12.58 -14.56
N MET A 116 8.04 -11.99 -13.61
CA MET A 116 9.49 -12.19 -13.42
C MET A 116 9.80 -13.45 -12.62
N VAL A 117 8.90 -13.85 -11.71
CA VAL A 117 9.07 -15.06 -10.88
C VAL A 117 8.36 -16.29 -11.45
N LYS A 118 7.39 -16.09 -12.33
CA LYS A 118 6.58 -17.16 -12.94
C LYS A 118 7.37 -18.39 -13.45
N PRO A 119 8.56 -18.27 -14.11
CA PRO A 119 9.31 -19.42 -14.62
C PRO A 119 9.92 -20.33 -13.56
N VAL A 120 9.98 -19.89 -12.30
CA VAL A 120 10.58 -20.64 -11.18
C VAL A 120 9.54 -21.13 -10.17
N LEU A 121 8.27 -20.77 -10.33
CA LEU A 121 7.20 -21.25 -9.46
C LEU A 121 7.05 -22.78 -9.61
N GLY A 122 6.88 -23.45 -8.47
CA GLY A 122 6.87 -24.91 -8.37
C GLY A 122 8.25 -25.57 -8.26
N LYS A 123 9.37 -24.82 -8.46
CA LYS A 123 10.74 -25.33 -8.24
C LYS A 123 11.22 -25.15 -6.80
N VAL A 124 10.69 -24.16 -6.12
CA VAL A 124 10.94 -23.85 -4.69
C VAL A 124 9.65 -23.40 -4.05
N PRO A 125 9.48 -23.55 -2.72
CA PRO A 125 8.38 -22.94 -1.99
C PRO A 125 8.32 -21.45 -2.27
N ALA A 126 7.11 -20.93 -2.56
CA ALA A 126 6.93 -19.56 -2.98
C ALA A 126 5.76 -18.89 -2.25
N MET A 127 6.05 -17.71 -1.69
CA MET A 127 5.09 -16.81 -1.07
C MET A 127 4.82 -15.63 -1.99
N PHE A 128 3.55 -15.26 -2.14
CA PHE A 128 3.14 -14.05 -2.83
C PHE A 128 2.60 -13.02 -1.85
N ASP A 129 3.25 -11.88 -1.70
CA ASP A 129 2.70 -10.73 -0.97
C ASP A 129 1.93 -9.84 -1.96
N ALA A 130 0.61 -10.01 -2.00
CA ALA A 130 -0.25 -9.21 -2.85
C ALA A 130 -0.24 -7.73 -2.43
N VAL A 131 0.02 -7.47 -1.16
CA VAL A 131 -0.11 -6.19 -0.46
C VAL A 131 -1.57 -5.78 -0.39
N ASP A 132 -2.18 -5.48 -1.53
CA ASP A 132 -3.54 -4.96 -1.68
C ASP A 132 -4.29 -5.71 -2.80
N CYS A 133 -5.63 -5.62 -2.81
CA CYS A 133 -6.46 -6.10 -3.92
C CYS A 133 -6.56 -5.02 -5.01
N LEU A 134 -5.74 -5.15 -6.07
CA LEU A 134 -5.65 -4.14 -7.14
C LEU A 134 -6.87 -4.13 -8.06
N SER A 135 -7.49 -5.28 -8.26
CA SER A 135 -8.75 -5.37 -9.03
C SER A 135 -9.87 -4.58 -8.38
N MET A 136 -10.01 -4.68 -7.05
CA MET A 136 -10.96 -3.89 -6.26
C MET A 136 -10.62 -2.39 -6.31
N LEU A 137 -9.34 -2.03 -6.20
CA LEU A 137 -8.90 -0.62 -6.28
C LEU A 137 -9.33 0.03 -7.60
N GLU A 138 -9.11 -0.64 -8.74
CA GLU A 138 -9.51 -0.14 -10.05
C GLU A 138 -11.03 -0.15 -10.24
N PHE A 139 -11.73 -1.11 -9.65
CA PHE A 139 -13.19 -1.13 -9.63
C PHE A 139 -13.74 0.11 -8.89
N ARG A 140 -13.25 0.38 -7.68
CA ARG A 140 -13.61 1.59 -6.90
C ARG A 140 -13.26 2.88 -7.63
N ARG A 141 -12.10 2.93 -8.30
CA ARG A 141 -11.70 4.09 -9.12
C ARG A 141 -12.69 4.40 -10.22
N ARG A 142 -13.24 3.37 -10.88
CA ARG A 142 -14.28 3.54 -11.91
C ARG A 142 -15.49 4.29 -11.37
N GLY A 143 -15.89 4.03 -10.10
CA GLY A 143 -17.07 4.65 -9.48
C GLY A 143 -16.97 6.18 -9.34
N ILE A 144 -15.79 6.71 -9.00
CA ILE A 144 -15.61 8.16 -8.77
C ILE A 144 -15.09 8.92 -10.00
N THR A 145 -14.57 8.24 -11.01
CA THR A 145 -14.04 8.88 -12.20
C THR A 145 -15.16 9.37 -13.13
N LYS A 146 -15.16 10.67 -13.47
CA LYS A 146 -16.13 11.26 -14.40
C LYS A 146 -15.78 11.03 -15.86
N ASN A 147 -14.50 10.90 -16.20
CA ASN A 147 -14.00 10.73 -17.57
C ASN A 147 -14.29 9.31 -18.07
N LEU A 148 -15.05 9.18 -19.16
CA LEU A 148 -15.47 7.90 -19.75
C LEU A 148 -14.29 7.04 -20.22
N PHE A 149 -13.24 7.64 -20.77
CA PHE A 149 -12.02 6.92 -21.16
C PHE A 149 -11.33 6.31 -19.95
N LEU A 150 -11.19 7.08 -18.87
CA LEU A 150 -10.60 6.58 -17.63
C LEU A 150 -11.49 5.53 -16.96
N LYS A 151 -12.82 5.62 -17.05
CA LYS A 151 -13.75 4.58 -16.59
C LYS A 151 -13.53 3.27 -17.34
N PHE A 152 -13.45 3.32 -18.67
CA PHE A 152 -13.17 2.16 -19.50
C PHE A 152 -11.79 1.57 -19.20
N PHE A 153 -10.76 2.42 -19.07
CA PHE A 153 -9.42 1.99 -18.72
C PHE A 153 -9.39 1.28 -17.36
N SER A 154 -10.02 1.86 -16.33
CA SER A 154 -10.09 1.23 -15.01
C SER A 154 -10.87 -0.09 -15.02
N TRP A 155 -11.93 -0.19 -15.79
CA TRP A 155 -12.65 -1.45 -15.99
C TRP A 155 -11.77 -2.52 -16.65
N MET A 156 -11.04 -2.18 -17.70
CA MET A 156 -10.13 -3.10 -18.37
C MET A 156 -9.00 -3.56 -17.43
N GLU A 157 -8.35 -2.63 -16.73
CA GLU A 157 -7.28 -2.94 -15.77
C GLU A 157 -7.79 -3.78 -14.58
N SER A 158 -8.96 -3.48 -14.04
CA SER A 158 -9.59 -4.28 -12.98
C SER A 158 -9.72 -5.75 -13.39
N ARG A 159 -10.23 -6.03 -14.61
CA ARG A 159 -10.35 -7.41 -15.13
C ARG A 159 -9.00 -8.09 -15.35
N LYS A 160 -8.00 -7.36 -15.86
CA LYS A 160 -6.65 -7.89 -16.04
C LYS A 160 -5.97 -8.17 -14.70
N PHE A 161 -6.14 -7.31 -13.70
CA PHE A 161 -5.67 -7.55 -12.35
C PHE A 161 -6.35 -8.77 -11.72
N ALA A 162 -7.67 -8.88 -11.80
CA ALA A 162 -8.41 -10.03 -11.24
C ALA A 162 -7.91 -11.37 -11.79
N ARG A 163 -7.61 -11.45 -13.10
CA ARG A 163 -7.01 -12.64 -13.70
C ARG A 163 -5.62 -12.94 -13.14
N SER A 164 -4.77 -11.91 -12.97
CA SER A 164 -3.42 -12.06 -12.43
C SER A 164 -3.42 -12.43 -10.96
N GLU A 165 -4.35 -11.89 -10.17
CA GLU A 165 -4.58 -12.21 -8.76
C GLU A 165 -5.04 -13.67 -8.60
N ALA A 166 -6.00 -14.10 -9.42
CA ALA A 166 -6.43 -15.51 -9.47
C ALA A 166 -5.30 -16.45 -9.89
N GLU A 167 -4.46 -16.05 -10.87
CA GLU A 167 -3.28 -16.82 -11.28
C GLU A 167 -2.28 -16.95 -10.13
N ALA A 168 -2.00 -15.86 -9.40
CA ALA A 168 -1.11 -15.88 -8.24
C ALA A 168 -1.61 -16.87 -7.18
N SER A 169 -2.92 -16.87 -6.85
CA SER A 169 -3.50 -17.80 -5.88
C SER A 169 -3.33 -19.27 -6.26
N ARG A 170 -3.36 -19.59 -7.57
CA ARG A 170 -3.15 -20.97 -8.06
C ARG A 170 -1.69 -21.39 -7.96
N ARG A 171 -0.76 -20.49 -8.28
CA ARG A 171 0.66 -20.83 -8.53
C ARG A 171 1.53 -20.75 -7.30
N PHE A 172 1.20 -19.88 -6.35
CA PHE A 172 1.97 -19.75 -5.12
C PHE A 172 1.46 -20.71 -4.03
N ASN A 173 2.36 -21.08 -3.13
CA ASN A 173 2.01 -21.94 -1.99
C ASN A 173 1.10 -21.21 -1.03
N ARG A 174 1.44 -19.93 -0.71
CA ARG A 174 0.66 -19.04 0.15
C ARG A 174 0.59 -17.64 -0.48
N VAL A 175 -0.46 -16.92 -0.16
CA VAL A 175 -0.65 -15.51 -0.52
C VAL A 175 -0.87 -14.73 0.77
N VAL A 176 -0.22 -13.58 0.92
CA VAL A 176 -0.50 -12.65 2.02
C VAL A 176 -1.07 -11.36 1.50
N ILE A 177 -1.97 -10.76 2.26
CA ILE A 177 -2.64 -9.49 1.95
C ILE A 177 -2.74 -8.64 3.21
N SER A 178 -2.83 -7.32 3.06
CA SER A 178 -2.72 -6.43 4.22
C SER A 178 -4.01 -6.29 5.03
N SER A 179 -5.19 -6.58 4.47
CA SER A 179 -6.45 -6.36 5.16
C SER A 179 -7.53 -7.42 4.88
N SER A 180 -8.44 -7.60 5.82
CA SER A 180 -9.58 -8.53 5.67
C SER A 180 -10.56 -8.15 4.56
N PRO A 181 -10.91 -6.87 4.34
CA PRO A 181 -11.72 -6.46 3.20
C PRO A 181 -11.05 -6.77 1.86
N ASP A 182 -9.73 -6.54 1.75
CA ASP A 182 -8.98 -6.90 0.54
C ASP A 182 -8.98 -8.43 0.33
N ARG A 183 -8.85 -9.23 1.41
CA ARG A 183 -8.96 -10.71 1.35
C ARG A 183 -10.33 -11.15 0.84
N LYS A 184 -11.41 -10.50 1.29
CA LYS A 184 -12.78 -10.81 0.84
C LYS A 184 -12.93 -10.54 -0.66
N ALA A 185 -12.46 -9.39 -1.12
CA ALA A 185 -12.55 -8.95 -2.51
C ALA A 185 -11.53 -9.61 -3.44
N TYR A 186 -10.50 -10.27 -2.89
CA TYR A 186 -9.43 -10.86 -3.70
C TYR A 186 -9.96 -12.02 -4.56
N PRO A 187 -9.79 -11.97 -5.89
CA PRO A 187 -10.29 -12.99 -6.81
C PRO A 187 -9.57 -14.31 -6.60
N VAL A 188 -10.26 -15.27 -6.01
CA VAL A 188 -9.71 -16.57 -5.66
C VAL A 188 -10.56 -17.66 -6.29
N PRO A 189 -9.98 -18.65 -6.97
CA PRO A 189 -10.70 -19.84 -7.39
C PRO A 189 -11.32 -20.57 -6.17
N PRO A 190 -12.44 -21.26 -6.36
CA PRO A 190 -13.05 -22.07 -5.32
C PRO A 190 -12.02 -23.01 -4.66
N GLY A 191 -12.07 -23.13 -3.33
CA GLY A 191 -11.18 -24.02 -2.56
C GLY A 191 -9.79 -23.43 -2.23
N LEU A 192 -9.38 -22.29 -2.82
CA LEU A 192 -8.04 -21.72 -2.56
C LEU A 192 -8.02 -20.55 -1.57
N ARG A 193 -9.16 -20.14 -1.02
CA ARG A 193 -9.23 -19.01 -0.09
C ARG A 193 -8.47 -19.24 1.23
N ASN A 194 -8.30 -20.49 1.63
CA ASN A 194 -7.48 -20.88 2.79
C ASN A 194 -5.98 -20.64 2.61
N LYS A 195 -5.50 -20.42 1.36
CA LYS A 195 -4.13 -20.06 1.08
C LYS A 195 -3.83 -18.58 1.34
N ILE A 196 -4.84 -17.74 1.62
CA ILE A 196 -4.67 -16.30 1.79
C ILE A 196 -4.68 -15.93 3.26
N ASP A 197 -3.55 -15.43 3.74
CA ASP A 197 -3.37 -14.91 5.09
C ASP A 197 -3.50 -13.39 5.10
N VAL A 198 -4.11 -12.87 6.17
CA VAL A 198 -4.13 -11.43 6.41
C VAL A 198 -3.00 -11.07 7.35
N ILE A 199 -2.03 -10.33 6.85
CA ILE A 199 -0.90 -9.81 7.63
C ILE A 199 -0.90 -8.29 7.48
N PRO A 200 -1.37 -7.55 8.50
CA PRO A 200 -1.50 -6.11 8.44
C PRO A 200 -0.13 -5.41 8.36
N ASN A 201 -0.16 -4.15 7.94
CA ASN A 201 1.00 -3.29 8.08
C ASN A 201 1.16 -2.85 9.53
N GLY A 202 2.40 -2.70 9.95
CA GLY A 202 2.77 -2.10 11.22
C GLY A 202 3.21 -0.65 11.08
N VAL A 203 3.55 -0.04 12.21
CA VAL A 203 4.22 1.25 12.30
C VAL A 203 5.48 1.10 13.15
N ASN A 204 6.55 1.80 12.79
CA ASN A 204 7.77 1.79 13.58
C ASN A 204 7.64 2.80 14.73
N LEU A 205 7.35 2.30 15.93
CA LEU A 205 7.07 3.10 17.12
C LEU A 205 8.30 3.83 17.66
N GLU A 206 9.49 3.31 17.41
CA GLU A 206 10.75 3.99 17.76
C GLU A 206 11.03 5.17 16.82
N HIS A 207 10.64 5.03 15.56
CA HIS A 207 10.77 6.09 14.56
C HIS A 207 9.65 7.13 14.73
N PHE A 208 8.40 6.72 14.92
CA PHE A 208 7.24 7.59 15.17
C PHE A 208 6.98 7.68 16.68
N ARG A 209 7.88 8.39 17.39
CA ARG A 209 7.82 8.53 18.85
C ARG A 209 6.64 9.39 19.28
N PHE A 210 5.93 8.94 20.30
CA PHE A 210 4.78 9.63 20.85
C PHE A 210 5.14 11.05 21.34
N ARG A 211 4.33 12.05 20.93
CA ARG A 211 4.47 13.46 21.31
C ARG A 211 5.88 14.04 21.13
N GLN A 212 6.58 13.60 20.12
CA GLN A 212 7.94 14.08 19.83
C GLN A 212 7.97 15.56 19.44
N PHE A 213 6.86 16.11 18.93
CA PHE A 213 6.76 17.47 18.39
C PHE A 213 5.67 18.26 19.11
N GLN A 214 5.85 19.59 19.19
CA GLN A 214 4.84 20.49 19.75
C GLN A 214 3.79 20.82 18.68
N PRO A 215 2.50 20.59 18.96
CA PRO A 215 1.42 20.88 18.01
C PRO A 215 1.23 22.39 17.81
N LEU A 216 0.85 22.79 16.61
CA LEU A 216 0.47 24.14 16.24
C LEU A 216 -1.06 24.23 16.11
N SER A 217 -1.70 25.00 16.96
CA SER A 217 -3.16 25.03 17.17
C SER A 217 -4.03 25.29 15.93
N ASN A 218 -3.47 25.84 14.88
CA ASN A 218 -4.19 26.17 13.65
C ASN A 218 -3.68 25.40 12.42
N LEU A 219 -2.94 24.30 12.61
CA LEU A 219 -2.33 23.56 11.53
C LEU A 219 -3.05 22.22 11.28
N LEU A 220 -3.59 22.06 10.08
CA LEU A 220 -4.07 20.80 9.57
C LEU A 220 -3.03 20.22 8.60
N VAL A 221 -2.80 18.90 8.64
CA VAL A 221 -1.79 18.27 7.78
C VAL A 221 -2.35 17.02 7.06
N PHE A 222 -2.09 16.97 5.77
CA PHE A 222 -2.31 15.77 4.95
C PHE A 222 -0.98 15.26 4.42
N CYS A 223 -0.50 14.12 4.95
CA CYS A 223 0.73 13.47 4.49
C CYS A 223 0.39 12.30 3.56
N ALA A 224 0.94 12.29 2.33
CA ALA A 224 0.70 11.20 1.39
C ALA A 224 1.70 11.16 0.25
N LYS A 225 1.84 10.00 -0.42
CA LYS A 225 2.50 9.89 -1.72
C LYS A 225 1.57 10.49 -2.79
N LEU A 226 1.83 11.73 -3.23
CA LEU A 226 0.88 12.53 -4.00
C LEU A 226 0.75 12.13 -5.49
N ASP A 227 1.71 11.38 -6.06
CA ASP A 227 1.60 10.80 -7.41
C ASP A 227 0.76 9.51 -7.45
N TYR A 228 0.16 9.12 -6.33
CA TYR A 228 -0.77 8.00 -6.25
C TYR A 228 -2.21 8.53 -6.32
N PHE A 229 -2.99 8.07 -7.30
CA PHE A 229 -4.31 8.60 -7.62
C PHE A 229 -5.25 8.78 -6.43
N PRO A 230 -5.42 7.82 -5.49
CA PRO A 230 -6.27 8.01 -4.32
C PRO A 230 -5.86 9.20 -3.43
N ASN A 231 -4.56 9.48 -3.35
CA ASN A 231 -4.04 10.59 -2.54
C ASN A 231 -4.18 11.93 -3.27
N GLU A 232 -4.00 11.96 -4.59
CA GLU A 232 -4.29 13.15 -5.41
C GLU A 232 -5.77 13.52 -5.30
N ASP A 233 -6.66 12.55 -5.50
CA ASP A 233 -8.10 12.73 -5.37
C ASP A 233 -8.49 13.25 -3.98
N ALA A 234 -7.92 12.69 -2.91
CA ALA A 234 -8.16 13.13 -1.54
C ALA A 234 -7.73 14.57 -1.29
N ALA A 235 -6.55 14.98 -1.77
CA ALA A 235 -6.08 16.36 -1.65
C ALA A 235 -7.01 17.35 -2.36
N LEU A 236 -7.44 17.00 -3.58
CA LEU A 236 -8.37 17.83 -4.36
C LEU A 236 -9.75 17.87 -3.73
N TYR A 237 -10.29 16.74 -3.30
CA TYR A 237 -11.58 16.67 -2.61
C TYR A 237 -11.58 17.52 -1.34
N PHE A 238 -10.57 17.35 -0.48
CA PHE A 238 -10.49 18.13 0.77
C PHE A 238 -10.41 19.62 0.49
N THR A 239 -9.54 20.05 -0.41
CA THR A 239 -9.33 21.47 -0.70
C THR A 239 -10.50 22.15 -1.45
N GLN A 240 -11.28 21.38 -2.23
CA GLN A 240 -12.40 21.91 -2.99
C GLN A 240 -13.73 21.83 -2.24
N ALA A 241 -13.94 20.80 -1.43
CA ALA A 241 -15.23 20.54 -0.81
C ALA A 241 -15.25 20.79 0.72
N VAL A 242 -14.18 20.46 1.44
CA VAL A 242 -14.11 20.55 2.91
C VAL A 242 -13.49 21.90 3.36
N TRP A 243 -12.33 22.22 2.78
CA TRP A 243 -11.53 23.37 3.19
C TRP A 243 -12.26 24.72 3.15
N PRO A 244 -13.10 25.06 2.13
CA PRO A 244 -13.87 26.30 2.13
C PRO A 244 -14.84 26.42 3.31
N ARG A 245 -15.43 25.30 3.76
CA ARG A 245 -16.33 25.27 4.91
C ARG A 245 -15.59 25.60 6.21
N LEU A 246 -14.45 24.96 6.44
CA LEU A 246 -13.60 25.24 7.59
C LEU A 246 -13.13 26.68 7.61
N ARG A 247 -12.69 27.21 6.49
CA ARG A 247 -12.20 28.58 6.36
C ARG A 247 -13.26 29.65 6.60
N ALA A 248 -14.53 29.35 6.37
CA ALA A 248 -15.63 30.26 6.63
C ALA A 248 -15.77 30.56 8.13
N HIS A 249 -15.51 29.58 9.00
CA HIS A 249 -15.61 29.71 10.44
C HIS A 249 -14.23 29.93 11.12
N HIS A 250 -13.15 29.47 10.51
CA HIS A 250 -11.80 29.48 11.03
C HIS A 250 -10.81 30.06 10.00
N PRO A 251 -10.81 31.37 9.73
CA PRO A 251 -9.96 32.00 8.72
C PRO A 251 -8.46 31.90 9.01
N GLU A 252 -8.05 31.66 10.26
CA GLU A 252 -6.67 31.50 10.71
C GLU A 252 -6.09 30.11 10.40
N LEU A 253 -6.92 29.12 10.07
CA LEU A 253 -6.45 27.77 9.77
C LEU A 253 -5.48 27.74 8.61
N ARG A 254 -4.49 26.87 8.72
CA ARG A 254 -3.49 26.55 7.72
C ARG A 254 -3.56 25.07 7.35
N LEU A 255 -3.42 24.78 6.06
CA LEU A 255 -3.37 23.42 5.56
C LEU A 255 -1.99 23.17 4.92
N GLU A 256 -1.28 22.17 5.43
CA GLU A 256 -0.07 21.66 4.78
C GLU A 256 -0.34 20.31 4.10
N ILE A 257 0.00 20.23 2.80
CA ILE A 257 -0.05 19.01 2.00
C ILE A 257 1.39 18.57 1.78
N VAL A 258 1.77 17.48 2.44
CA VAL A 258 3.15 16.98 2.48
C VAL A 258 3.24 15.65 1.73
N GLY A 259 4.21 15.54 0.84
CA GLY A 259 4.46 14.26 0.19
C GLY A 259 5.10 14.32 -1.18
N SER A 260 5.59 13.16 -1.60
CA SER A 260 6.41 13.06 -2.80
C SER A 260 5.64 13.25 -4.10
N ARG A 261 6.31 13.88 -5.08
CA ARG A 261 5.89 14.00 -6.48
C ARG A 261 4.48 14.56 -6.67
N PRO A 262 4.15 15.74 -6.10
CA PRO A 262 2.82 16.33 -6.29
C PRO A 262 2.56 16.57 -7.78
N PRO A 263 1.42 16.09 -8.33
CA PRO A 263 1.00 16.37 -9.70
C PRO A 263 0.65 17.85 -9.87
N ARG A 264 0.51 18.30 -11.12
CA ARG A 264 0.19 19.71 -11.43
C ARG A 264 -1.11 20.18 -10.77
N SER A 265 -2.10 19.30 -10.69
CA SER A 265 -3.40 19.54 -10.02
C SER A 265 -3.21 19.94 -8.56
N VAL A 266 -2.40 19.20 -7.81
CA VAL A 266 -2.10 19.49 -6.39
C VAL A 266 -1.19 20.70 -6.25
N ARG A 267 -0.13 20.83 -7.07
CA ARG A 267 0.78 21.98 -7.01
C ARG A 267 0.09 23.34 -7.21
N ARG A 268 -1.01 23.38 -8.00
CA ARG A 268 -1.81 24.61 -8.21
C ARG A 268 -2.57 25.07 -6.97
N LEU A 269 -2.65 24.28 -5.92
CA LEU A 269 -3.26 24.63 -4.64
C LEU A 269 -2.33 25.49 -3.78
N ASP A 270 -1.02 25.43 -4.04
CA ASP A 270 -0.01 26.12 -3.24
C ASP A 270 -0.20 27.64 -3.24
N GLY A 271 -0.04 28.25 -2.07
CA GLY A 271 -0.19 29.69 -1.84
C GLY A 271 -1.63 30.22 -1.86
N LYS A 272 -2.65 29.37 -2.04
CA LYS A 272 -4.05 29.77 -2.11
C LYS A 272 -4.80 29.43 -0.83
N ASN A 273 -5.57 30.39 -0.32
CA ASN A 273 -6.47 30.16 0.84
C ASN A 273 -5.76 29.49 2.04
N ASN A 274 -4.54 29.91 2.41
CA ASN A 274 -3.71 29.32 3.47
C ASN A 274 -3.36 27.83 3.25
N VAL A 275 -3.34 27.36 2.01
CA VAL A 275 -2.85 26.01 1.65
C VAL A 275 -1.39 26.11 1.23
N ARG A 276 -0.54 25.26 1.80
CA ARG A 276 0.86 25.07 1.40
C ARG A 276 1.07 23.64 0.90
N VAL A 277 1.62 23.52 -0.28
CA VAL A 277 2.05 22.23 -0.83
C VAL A 277 3.57 22.10 -0.66
N ILE A 278 3.96 21.41 0.40
CA ILE A 278 5.37 21.27 0.79
C ILE A 278 6.14 20.39 -0.21
N GLY A 279 5.47 19.40 -0.79
CA GLY A 279 6.13 18.47 -1.70
C GLY A 279 6.93 17.39 -0.98
N SER A 280 8.01 16.91 -1.65
CA SER A 280 8.87 15.84 -1.11
C SER A 280 9.72 16.36 0.04
N VAL A 281 9.71 15.65 1.15
CA VAL A 281 10.54 15.94 2.32
C VAL A 281 11.37 14.70 2.68
N PRO A 282 12.56 14.87 3.28
CA PRO A 282 13.36 13.76 3.76
C PRO A 282 12.70 13.01 4.91
N ASP A 283 11.91 13.72 5.74
CA ASP A 283 11.23 13.20 6.92
C ASP A 283 9.87 13.89 7.06
N VAL A 284 8.81 13.08 7.13
CA VAL A 284 7.43 13.58 7.30
C VAL A 284 7.07 13.88 8.75
N ARG A 285 7.81 13.31 9.70
CA ARG A 285 7.50 13.40 11.14
C ARG A 285 7.42 14.83 11.68
N PRO A 286 8.36 15.77 11.34
CA PRO A 286 8.26 17.15 11.81
C PRO A 286 7.02 17.89 11.31
N TYR A 287 6.49 17.50 10.15
CA TYR A 287 5.27 18.09 9.59
C TYR A 287 4.03 17.46 10.21
N LEU A 288 3.94 16.13 10.18
CA LEU A 288 2.80 15.40 10.72
C LEU A 288 2.68 15.59 12.25
N GLY A 289 3.79 15.50 12.99
CA GLY A 289 3.79 15.61 14.46
C GLY A 289 3.48 17.00 14.98
N ARG A 290 3.62 18.07 14.17
CA ARG A 290 3.18 19.44 14.54
C ARG A 290 1.72 19.72 14.20
N ALA A 291 1.04 18.80 13.50
CA ALA A 291 -0.35 18.99 13.17
C ALA A 291 -1.23 19.06 14.42
N TRP A 292 -2.19 19.99 14.42
CA TRP A 292 -3.26 20.00 15.39
C TRP A 292 -4.28 18.88 15.11
N VAL A 293 -4.53 18.65 13.82
CA VAL A 293 -5.32 17.53 13.32
C VAL A 293 -4.68 16.99 12.05
N ALA A 294 -4.49 15.67 11.99
CA ALA A 294 -4.11 14.95 10.77
C ALA A 294 -5.36 14.59 9.97
N LEU A 295 -5.22 14.55 8.66
CA LEU A 295 -6.32 14.33 7.74
C LEU A 295 -6.12 13.06 6.91
N CYS A 296 -7.18 12.26 6.74
CA CYS A 296 -7.20 11.14 5.82
C CYS A 296 -8.51 11.12 4.99
N PRO A 297 -8.72 12.10 4.08
CA PRO A 297 -9.95 12.28 3.32
C PRO A 297 -9.99 11.40 2.06
N ILE A 298 -9.51 10.16 2.16
CA ILE A 298 -9.43 9.19 1.05
C ILE A 298 -10.83 8.68 0.70
N ARG A 299 -11.17 8.68 -0.58
CA ARG A 299 -12.49 8.20 -1.07
C ARG A 299 -12.41 6.85 -1.78
N ILE A 300 -11.19 6.41 -2.10
CA ILE A 300 -10.92 5.10 -2.70
C ILE A 300 -9.68 4.53 -2.07
N ARG A 301 -9.73 3.28 -1.66
CA ARG A 301 -8.58 2.59 -1.10
C ARG A 301 -8.48 1.12 -1.52
N ALA A 302 -7.28 0.59 -1.38
CA ALA A 302 -6.96 -0.80 -1.12
C ALA A 302 -5.92 -0.82 0.00
N GLY A 303 -5.84 -1.91 0.74
CA GLY A 303 -4.89 -2.08 1.84
C GLY A 303 -5.16 -1.17 3.05
N ILE A 304 -4.18 -1.10 3.93
CA ILE A 304 -4.17 -0.25 5.12
C ILE A 304 -3.53 1.10 4.81
N GLN A 305 -4.12 2.17 5.34
CA GLN A 305 -3.60 3.53 5.19
C GLN A 305 -2.51 3.81 6.23
N ASN A 306 -1.24 3.56 5.90
CA ASN A 306 -0.11 3.73 6.84
C ASN A 306 -0.05 5.12 7.47
N LYS A 307 -0.44 6.17 6.74
CA LYS A 307 -0.50 7.55 7.25
C LYS A 307 -1.39 7.71 8.48
N MET A 308 -2.41 6.84 8.64
CA MET A 308 -3.25 6.83 9.84
C MET A 308 -2.47 6.25 11.03
N LEU A 309 -1.79 5.13 10.82
CA LEU A 309 -0.96 4.49 11.86
C LEU A 309 0.19 5.42 12.29
N GLU A 310 0.79 6.13 11.35
CA GLU A 310 1.86 7.11 11.59
C GLU A 310 1.36 8.30 12.42
N ALA A 311 0.18 8.84 12.10
CA ALA A 311 -0.43 9.92 12.86
C ALA A 311 -0.78 9.48 14.30
N MET A 312 -1.42 8.32 14.46
CA MET A 312 -1.76 7.73 15.75
C MET A 312 -0.50 7.47 16.60
N ALA A 313 0.57 6.95 15.99
CA ALA A 313 1.83 6.69 16.66
C ALA A 313 2.50 7.97 17.17
N LEU A 314 2.45 9.04 16.41
CA LEU A 314 2.97 10.37 16.84
C LEU A 314 2.10 11.04 17.89
N GLY A 315 0.87 10.57 18.15
CA GLY A 315 -0.08 11.23 19.04
C GLY A 315 -0.75 12.43 18.40
N VAL A 316 -1.06 12.33 17.11
CA VAL A 316 -1.79 13.37 16.36
C VAL A 316 -3.23 12.90 16.15
N PRO A 317 -4.25 13.67 16.62
CA PRO A 317 -5.63 13.30 16.41
C PRO A 317 -5.98 13.31 14.93
N LEU A 318 -6.83 12.37 14.51
CA LEU A 318 -7.07 12.08 13.10
C LEU A 318 -8.56 12.20 12.77
N VAL A 319 -8.85 12.83 11.62
CA VAL A 319 -10.15 12.74 10.96
C VAL A 319 -9.98 11.97 9.65
N ALA A 320 -10.81 10.95 9.44
CA ALA A 320 -10.75 10.08 8.28
C ALA A 320 -12.13 9.82 7.68
N THR A 321 -12.19 9.40 6.43
CA THR A 321 -13.41 8.82 5.85
C THR A 321 -13.58 7.38 6.32
N SER A 322 -14.81 6.87 6.38
CA SER A 322 -15.11 5.50 6.81
C SER A 322 -14.35 4.44 6.03
N ILE A 323 -14.23 4.63 4.74
CA ILE A 323 -13.47 3.71 3.87
C ILE A 323 -12.00 3.54 4.31
N CYS A 324 -11.39 4.53 4.97
CA CYS A 324 -10.03 4.44 5.50
C CYS A 324 -9.94 3.50 6.71
N CYS A 325 -11.03 3.34 7.45
CA CYS A 325 -11.12 2.50 8.64
C CYS A 325 -11.31 1.02 8.29
N GLU A 326 -11.76 0.72 7.05
CA GLU A 326 -11.89 -0.67 6.61
C GLU A 326 -10.53 -1.40 6.74
N GLY A 327 -10.55 -2.55 7.38
CA GLY A 327 -9.33 -3.36 7.61
C GLY A 327 -8.52 -2.98 8.85
N LEU A 328 -8.92 -1.90 9.55
CA LEU A 328 -8.45 -1.56 10.89
C LEU A 328 -9.54 -1.91 11.92
N ARG A 329 -9.13 -2.21 13.15
CA ARG A 329 -10.06 -2.42 14.28
C ARG A 329 -10.23 -1.15 15.11
N VAL A 330 -10.24 -0.01 14.42
CA VAL A 330 -10.43 1.29 15.07
C VAL A 330 -11.90 1.51 15.41
N VAL A 331 -12.14 2.20 16.52
CA VAL A 331 -13.49 2.58 16.98
C VAL A 331 -13.63 4.08 16.74
N PRO A 332 -14.60 4.50 15.88
CA PRO A 332 -14.92 5.91 15.70
C PRO A 332 -15.31 6.59 17.03
N GLY A 333 -14.82 7.80 17.26
CA GLY A 333 -15.02 8.54 18.51
C GLY A 333 -14.02 8.20 19.62
N GLU A 334 -13.37 7.04 19.56
CA GLU A 334 -12.36 6.59 20.52
C GLU A 334 -10.94 6.73 20.00
N HIS A 335 -10.67 6.23 18.79
CA HIS A 335 -9.33 6.24 18.18
C HIS A 335 -9.15 7.37 17.15
N LEU A 336 -10.24 7.81 16.54
CA LEU A 336 -10.28 8.88 15.52
C LEU A 336 -11.72 9.34 15.33
N LEU A 337 -11.91 10.46 14.62
CA LEU A 337 -13.22 10.83 14.11
C LEU A 337 -13.40 10.39 12.67
N VAL A 338 -14.61 9.95 12.33
CA VAL A 338 -14.99 9.47 11.01
C VAL A 338 -16.04 10.39 10.40
N ALA A 339 -15.92 10.63 9.10
CA ALA A 339 -16.86 11.44 8.34
C ALA A 339 -17.14 10.82 6.96
N GLU A 340 -18.40 10.89 6.51
CA GLU A 340 -18.81 10.33 5.22
C GLU A 340 -18.76 11.35 4.09
N ASP A 341 -19.04 12.61 4.38
CA ASP A 341 -19.14 13.68 3.40
C ASP A 341 -18.31 14.92 3.81
N ALA A 342 -18.35 15.94 2.96
CA ALA A 342 -17.59 17.16 3.17
C ALA A 342 -18.07 17.98 4.37
N SER A 343 -19.36 17.98 4.67
CA SER A 343 -19.94 18.69 5.81
C SER A 343 -19.56 18.02 7.12
N GLY A 344 -19.79 16.69 7.19
CA GLY A 344 -19.39 15.88 8.35
C GLY A 344 -17.88 15.94 8.61
N PHE A 345 -17.06 15.98 7.54
CA PHE A 345 -15.61 16.11 7.69
C PHE A 345 -15.21 17.46 8.29
N ALA A 346 -15.81 18.56 7.83
CA ALA A 346 -15.59 19.88 8.40
C ALA A 346 -16.02 19.90 9.88
N SER A 347 -17.23 19.42 10.20
CA SER A 347 -17.72 19.35 11.59
C SER A 347 -16.84 18.49 12.50
N ALA A 348 -16.32 17.36 12.01
CA ALA A 348 -15.41 16.51 12.78
C ALA A 348 -14.07 17.23 13.08
N VAL A 349 -13.53 17.97 12.12
CA VAL A 349 -12.34 18.81 12.33
C VAL A 349 -12.63 19.90 13.36
N GLU A 350 -13.74 20.66 13.20
CA GLU A 350 -14.15 21.71 14.14
C GLU A 350 -14.35 21.16 15.55
N PHE A 351 -14.91 19.97 15.68
CA PHE A 351 -15.10 19.33 16.98
C PHE A 351 -13.77 19.05 17.68
N LEU A 352 -12.73 18.61 16.95
CA LEU A 352 -11.38 18.43 17.48
C LEU A 352 -10.67 19.77 17.76
N LEU A 353 -10.95 20.82 17.00
CA LEU A 353 -10.39 22.14 17.25
C LEU A 353 -10.88 22.70 18.60
N ASN A 354 -12.16 22.49 18.90
CA ASN A 354 -12.84 23.12 20.03
C ASN A 354 -12.90 22.24 21.30
N ASN A 355 -12.58 20.93 21.21
CA ASN A 355 -12.69 20.01 22.34
C ASN A 355 -11.34 19.41 22.74
N VAL A 356 -10.65 20.08 23.67
CA VAL A 356 -9.32 19.66 24.15
C VAL A 356 -9.38 18.30 24.85
N ALA A 357 -10.40 18.05 25.67
CA ALA A 357 -10.51 16.82 26.44
C ALA A 357 -10.70 15.60 25.52
N LEU A 358 -11.62 15.69 24.53
CA LEU A 358 -11.82 14.64 23.54
C LEU A 358 -10.55 14.39 22.72
N ARG A 359 -9.90 15.47 22.26
CA ARG A 359 -8.66 15.33 21.50
C ARG A 359 -7.59 14.57 22.28
N GLN A 360 -7.43 14.88 23.56
CA GLN A 360 -6.50 14.20 24.45
C GLN A 360 -6.83 12.72 24.60
N SER A 361 -8.10 12.39 24.83
CA SER A 361 -8.58 11.00 24.94
C SER A 361 -8.32 10.21 23.65
N ILE A 362 -8.65 10.79 22.48
CA ILE A 362 -8.40 10.15 21.19
C ILE A 362 -6.90 9.89 20.96
N ILE A 363 -6.04 10.85 21.31
CA ILE A 363 -4.58 10.71 21.15
C ILE A 363 -4.07 9.51 21.94
N GLU A 364 -4.49 9.34 23.18
CA GLU A 364 -4.03 8.26 24.07
C GLU A 364 -4.57 6.90 23.64
N SER A 365 -5.86 6.83 23.33
CA SER A 365 -6.49 5.59 22.84
C SER A 365 -5.93 5.16 21.48
N ALA A 366 -5.72 6.09 20.56
CA ALA A 366 -5.13 5.81 19.24
C ALA A 366 -3.70 5.31 19.36
N ARG A 367 -2.88 5.88 20.26
CA ARG A 367 -1.52 5.42 20.53
C ARG A 367 -1.53 4.00 21.10
N ALA A 368 -2.34 3.73 22.11
CA ALA A 368 -2.48 2.40 22.71
C ALA A 368 -2.95 1.35 21.67
N TYR A 369 -3.84 1.75 20.75
CA TYR A 369 -4.30 0.90 19.66
C TYR A 369 -3.16 0.46 18.73
N VAL A 370 -2.33 1.40 18.25
CA VAL A 370 -1.25 1.05 17.31
C VAL A 370 -0.15 0.26 18.00
N GLU A 371 0.15 0.52 19.26
CA GLU A 371 1.09 -0.27 20.06
C GLU A 371 0.66 -1.74 20.21
N ARG A 372 -0.64 -1.97 20.40
CA ARG A 372 -1.20 -3.32 20.60
C ARG A 372 -1.38 -4.11 19.31
N HIS A 373 -1.68 -3.44 18.19
CA HIS A 373 -2.19 -4.10 16.98
C HIS A 373 -1.35 -3.92 15.74
N HIS A 374 -0.39 -3.00 15.76
CA HIS A 374 0.36 -2.60 14.57
C HIS A 374 1.87 -2.51 14.78
N ASP A 375 2.42 -3.41 15.60
CA ASP A 375 3.86 -3.63 15.68
C ASP A 375 4.32 -4.48 14.49
N TRP A 376 5.45 -4.10 13.87
CA TRP A 376 6.04 -4.87 12.79
C TRP A 376 6.54 -6.25 13.24
N SER A 377 6.91 -6.42 14.51
CA SER A 377 7.34 -7.71 15.05
C SER A 377 6.27 -8.78 14.93
N ASP A 378 5.00 -8.40 15.18
CA ASP A 378 3.84 -9.29 15.07
C ASP A 378 3.59 -9.65 13.59
N SER A 379 3.69 -8.66 12.70
CA SER A 379 3.54 -8.88 11.26
C SER A 379 4.65 -9.78 10.70
N VAL A 380 5.89 -9.63 11.16
CA VAL A 380 7.01 -10.51 10.80
C VAL A 380 6.79 -11.93 11.33
N SER A 381 6.32 -12.07 12.57
CA SER A 381 6.02 -13.38 13.18
C SER A 381 4.91 -14.10 12.41
N ALA A 382 3.84 -13.38 12.03
CA ALA A 382 2.78 -13.92 11.20
C ALA A 382 3.30 -14.34 9.80
N LEU A 383 4.21 -13.55 9.21
CA LEU A 383 4.83 -13.89 7.92
C LEU A 383 5.68 -15.17 8.02
N LEU A 384 6.43 -15.34 9.11
CA LEU A 384 7.21 -16.56 9.35
C LEU A 384 6.34 -17.80 9.50
N ASN A 385 5.17 -17.70 10.13
CA ASN A 385 4.18 -18.78 10.19
C ASN A 385 3.68 -19.13 8.79
N SER A 386 3.32 -18.14 7.97
CA SER A 386 2.92 -18.36 6.57
C SER A 386 4.05 -18.99 5.73
N TYR A 387 5.32 -18.68 6.01
CA TYR A 387 6.46 -19.33 5.37
C TYR A 387 6.58 -20.80 5.76
N ALA A 388 6.40 -21.12 7.04
CA ALA A 388 6.40 -22.51 7.50
C ALA A 388 5.31 -23.35 6.79
N GLU A 389 4.11 -22.80 6.64
CA GLU A 389 3.03 -23.43 5.90
C GLU A 389 3.31 -23.55 4.40
N ALA A 390 3.94 -22.52 3.78
CA ALA A 390 4.33 -22.58 2.38
C ALA A 390 5.35 -23.69 2.10
N ILE A 391 6.24 -23.95 3.05
CA ILE A 391 7.25 -25.02 2.96
C ILE A 391 6.63 -26.39 3.22
N ALA A 392 5.74 -26.51 4.21
CA ALA A 392 5.08 -27.78 4.56
C ALA A 392 4.14 -28.29 3.47
N HIS A 393 3.55 -27.37 2.70
CA HIS A 393 2.59 -27.68 1.64
C HIS A 393 3.13 -27.19 0.27
N PRO A 394 4.09 -27.92 -0.34
CA PRO A 394 4.59 -27.57 -1.67
C PRO A 394 3.41 -27.50 -2.65
N ALA A 395 3.39 -26.46 -3.50
CA ALA A 395 2.35 -26.36 -4.52
C ALA A 395 2.37 -27.66 -5.35
N ALA A 396 1.24 -28.35 -5.43
CA ALA A 396 1.10 -29.47 -6.34
C ALA A 396 1.59 -28.98 -7.71
N GLN A 397 2.52 -29.72 -8.32
CA GLN A 397 2.98 -29.43 -9.67
C GLN A 397 1.72 -29.25 -10.50
N ALA A 398 1.44 -28.01 -10.91
CA ALA A 398 0.32 -27.75 -11.82
C ALA A 398 0.65 -28.54 -13.07
N SER A 399 0.04 -29.71 -13.20
CA SER A 399 0.04 -30.49 -14.42
C SER A 399 -0.34 -29.52 -15.53
N ALA A 400 0.49 -29.48 -16.56
CA ALA A 400 0.40 -28.57 -17.70
C ALA A 400 -0.88 -28.71 -18.53
N ASP A 401 -1.86 -29.50 -18.08
CA ASP A 401 -3.08 -29.85 -18.76
C ASP A 401 -4.31 -29.78 -17.84
N LEU A 402 -4.71 -28.55 -17.52
CA LEU A 402 -6.13 -28.28 -17.27
C LEU A 402 -6.59 -27.29 -18.34
N GLY A 403 -7.20 -27.88 -19.36
CA GLY A 403 -7.78 -27.18 -20.50
C GLY A 403 -8.57 -25.96 -20.08
N CYS A 404 -8.52 -24.91 -20.89
CA CYS A 404 -9.38 -23.74 -20.85
C CYS A 404 -10.86 -24.13 -20.88
N THR A 405 -11.40 -24.65 -19.79
CA THR A 405 -12.84 -24.62 -19.55
C THR A 405 -13.12 -23.29 -18.87
N GLY A 406 -13.66 -22.38 -19.67
CA GLY A 406 -13.96 -21.01 -19.29
C GLY A 406 -15.08 -20.92 -18.28
N THR A 407 -14.77 -21.09 -17.01
CA THR A 407 -15.56 -20.50 -15.93
C THR A 407 -15.09 -19.05 -15.76
N ARG A 408 -15.90 -18.11 -16.24
CA ARG A 408 -15.72 -16.68 -16.00
C ARG A 408 -15.62 -16.49 -14.48
N PRO A 409 -14.59 -15.78 -13.97
CA PRO A 409 -14.58 -15.40 -12.56
C PRO A 409 -15.84 -14.59 -12.31
N ASP A 410 -16.55 -14.91 -11.24
CA ASP A 410 -17.79 -14.27 -10.86
C ASP A 410 -17.49 -12.83 -10.44
N VAL A 411 -17.67 -11.89 -11.35
CA VAL A 411 -17.48 -10.46 -11.13
C VAL A 411 -18.70 -9.90 -10.36
N HIS A 412 -19.79 -10.67 -10.25
CA HIS A 412 -21.00 -10.28 -9.54
C HIS A 412 -20.81 -10.17 -8.01
N ALA A 413 -19.84 -10.87 -7.43
CA ALA A 413 -19.51 -10.69 -6.00
C ALA A 413 -18.99 -9.29 -5.64
N LEU A 414 -18.61 -8.48 -6.63
CA LEU A 414 -18.20 -7.08 -6.44
C LEU A 414 -19.36 -6.10 -6.62
N GLU A 415 -20.51 -6.55 -7.13
CA GLU A 415 -21.68 -5.70 -7.40
C GLU A 415 -22.69 -5.72 -6.21
N GLU A 416 -22.67 -6.77 -5.38
CA GLU A 416 -23.59 -6.91 -4.24
C GLU A 416 -23.22 -6.05 -3.01
N ASP A 417 -21.94 -5.64 -2.87
CA ASP A 417 -21.50 -4.77 -1.75
C ASP A 417 -21.59 -3.26 -2.08
N ALA A 418 -22.16 -2.88 -3.22
CA ALA A 418 -22.23 -1.48 -3.69
C ALA A 418 -23.68 -0.95 -3.81
N ALA A 419 -24.70 -1.69 -3.30
CA ALA A 419 -26.10 -1.27 -3.30
C ALA A 419 -26.54 -0.76 -1.91
#